data_62eba507cc9b915b4e8cef2854af2c4c
#
_entry.id   62eba507cc9b915b4e8cef2854af2c4c
#
_cell.length_a   1.000
_cell.length_b   1.000
_cell.length_c   1.000
_cell.angle_alpha   90.00
_cell.angle_beta   90.00
_cell.angle_gamma   90.00
#
_symmetry.space_group_name_H-M   'P 1'
#
loop_
_entity.id
_entity.type
_entity.pdbx_description
1 polymer ?
#
loop_
_entity_poly.entity_id
_entity_poly.type
_entity_poly.pdbx_seq_one_letter_code
_entity_poly.pdbx_strand_id
1 'polypeptide(L)'
;MKTIEKFTFENNVAIEVRKMNLFYGDFQALKNIDMIVPEKQITAMIGPSGCGKSTLLKSLNRMNDLVEGCRVEGGIQIGGVNIYERNMNLAMLRKNVGMVFQRPNPFAMSVYDNVAYGPRTFGIRRKGELDAIVERSLKGAAMWDELKDRLNKSALGLSGGQQQRLCIARALAVEPQILLMDEP
;
A
#
# COMPACT_ATOMS: atom_id res chain seq x y z
N MET A 1 -20.27 0.36 -10.00
CA MET A 1 -18.92 0.51 -9.42
C MET A 1 -18.05 -0.57 -10.04
N LYS A 2 -16.91 -0.20 -10.65
CA LYS A 2 -15.99 -1.17 -11.28
C LYS A 2 -15.21 -1.88 -10.17
N THR A 3 -15.49 -3.16 -9.96
CA THR A 3 -14.79 -3.99 -8.97
C THR A 3 -13.70 -4.76 -9.69
N ILE A 4 -12.46 -4.54 -9.31
CA ILE A 4 -11.29 -5.25 -9.84
C ILE A 4 -10.83 -6.18 -8.72
N GLU A 5 -11.07 -7.47 -8.87
CA GLU A 5 -10.60 -8.45 -7.89
C GLU A 5 -9.08 -8.55 -7.91
N LYS A 6 -8.48 -8.62 -9.11
CA LYS A 6 -7.02 -8.55 -9.35
C LYS A 6 -6.74 -7.83 -10.66
N PHE A 7 -5.58 -7.17 -10.75
CA PHE A 7 -5.07 -6.64 -12.00
C PHE A 7 -4.44 -7.75 -12.85
N THR A 8 -4.59 -7.64 -14.15
CA THR A 8 -3.88 -8.48 -15.12
C THR A 8 -2.79 -7.64 -15.74
N PHE A 9 -1.55 -8.10 -15.66
CA PHE A 9 -0.41 -7.38 -16.23
C PHE A 9 -0.07 -7.95 -17.60
N GLU A 10 0.06 -7.04 -18.57
CA GLU A 10 0.44 -7.37 -19.94
C GLU A 10 1.77 -6.68 -20.29
N ASN A 11 2.51 -7.25 -21.21
CA ASN A 11 3.79 -6.70 -21.67
C ASN A 11 4.82 -6.41 -20.56
N ASN A 12 4.75 -7.15 -19.45
CA ASN A 12 5.59 -6.96 -18.26
C ASN A 12 5.46 -5.56 -17.62
N VAL A 13 4.34 -4.86 -17.78
CA VAL A 13 4.10 -3.53 -17.20
C VAL A 13 3.08 -3.65 -16.07
N ALA A 14 3.49 -3.31 -14.85
CA ALA A 14 2.61 -3.26 -13.70
C ALA A 14 1.91 -1.90 -13.58
N ILE A 15 2.67 -0.81 -13.70
CA ILE A 15 2.15 0.57 -13.60
C ILE A 15 2.67 1.39 -14.78
N GLU A 16 1.78 2.17 -15.36
CA GLU A 16 2.12 3.18 -16.34
C GLU A 16 1.55 4.53 -15.92
N VAL A 17 2.41 5.54 -15.84
CA VAL A 17 2.06 6.93 -15.56
C VAL A 17 2.30 7.74 -16.82
N ARG A 18 1.30 8.51 -17.27
CA ARG A 18 1.39 9.33 -18.50
C ARG A 18 1.00 10.77 -18.22
N LYS A 19 1.94 11.70 -18.47
CA LYS A 19 1.77 13.16 -18.38
C LYS A 19 1.03 13.57 -17.11
N MET A 20 1.36 12.91 -15.99
CA MET A 20 0.70 13.16 -14.74
C MET A 20 1.12 14.49 -14.15
N ASN A 21 0.14 15.29 -13.77
CA ASN A 21 0.30 16.48 -12.94
C ASN A 21 -0.50 16.30 -11.65
N LEU A 22 0.00 16.84 -10.54
CA LEU A 22 -0.72 16.85 -9.27
C LEU A 22 -0.63 18.20 -8.62
N PHE A 23 -1.76 18.67 -8.12
CA PHE A 23 -1.92 19.95 -7.46
C PHE A 23 -2.51 19.77 -6.07
N TYR A 24 -2.08 20.58 -5.12
CA TYR A 24 -2.71 20.81 -3.83
C TYR A 24 -3.20 22.26 -3.80
N GLY A 25 -4.49 22.48 -4.02
CA GLY A 25 -5.01 23.81 -4.35
C GLY A 25 -4.30 24.39 -5.58
N ASP A 26 -3.66 25.54 -5.44
CA ASP A 26 -2.93 26.22 -6.51
C ASP A 26 -1.46 25.75 -6.65
N PHE A 27 -0.95 25.00 -5.67
CA PHE A 27 0.43 24.51 -5.69
C PHE A 27 0.56 23.25 -6.53
N GLN A 28 1.36 23.32 -7.60
CA GLN A 28 1.69 22.16 -8.44
C GLN A 28 2.84 21.37 -7.81
N ALA A 29 2.54 20.22 -7.23
CA ALA A 29 3.50 19.33 -6.58
C ALA A 29 4.20 18.35 -7.54
N LEU A 30 3.51 17.91 -8.60
CA LEU A 30 4.09 17.06 -9.65
C LEU A 30 3.78 17.68 -11.02
N LYS A 31 4.78 17.63 -11.92
CA LYS A 31 4.68 18.26 -13.24
C LYS A 31 5.09 17.28 -14.32
N ASN A 32 4.15 16.94 -15.21
CA ASN A 32 4.36 16.15 -16.43
C ASN A 32 5.18 14.88 -16.19
N ILE A 33 4.74 14.05 -15.25
CA ILE A 33 5.44 12.81 -14.89
C ILE A 33 5.04 11.71 -15.88
N ASP A 34 6.05 11.10 -16.50
CA ASP A 34 5.94 9.87 -17.28
C ASP A 34 6.81 8.81 -16.63
N MET A 35 6.24 7.61 -16.37
CA MET A 35 6.95 6.51 -15.72
C MET A 35 6.34 5.16 -16.09
N ILE A 36 7.20 4.16 -16.28
CA ILE A 36 6.80 2.76 -16.42
C ILE A 36 7.44 1.96 -15.28
N VAL A 37 6.63 1.17 -14.58
CA VAL A 37 7.08 0.23 -13.55
C VAL A 37 6.84 -1.18 -14.07
N PRO A 38 7.89 -1.98 -14.26
CA PRO A 38 7.76 -3.36 -14.71
C PRO A 38 7.16 -4.26 -13.61
N GLU A 39 6.49 -5.34 -14.01
CA GLU A 39 6.00 -6.35 -13.07
C GLU A 39 7.13 -7.19 -12.47
N LYS A 40 6.90 -7.75 -11.28
CA LYS A 40 7.82 -8.69 -10.60
C LYS A 40 9.24 -8.14 -10.40
N GLN A 41 9.39 -6.83 -10.32
CA GLN A 41 10.66 -6.16 -10.10
C GLN A 41 10.56 -5.15 -8.96
N ILE A 42 11.71 -4.84 -8.37
CA ILE A 42 11.83 -3.75 -7.41
C ILE A 42 12.24 -2.50 -8.17
N THR A 43 11.41 -1.46 -8.10
CA THR A 43 11.69 -0.15 -8.66
C THR A 43 11.93 0.84 -7.53
N ALA A 44 13.10 1.46 -7.48
CA ALA A 44 13.45 2.48 -6.50
C ALA A 44 13.38 3.87 -7.11
N MET A 45 12.72 4.80 -6.40
CA MET A 45 12.71 6.23 -6.74
C MET A 45 13.73 6.96 -5.89
N ILE A 46 14.74 7.56 -6.54
CA ILE A 46 15.83 8.28 -5.90
C ILE A 46 15.74 9.76 -6.23
N GLY A 47 15.98 10.62 -5.27
CA GLY A 47 15.99 12.07 -5.44
C GLY A 47 16.03 12.79 -4.09
N PRO A 48 16.27 14.13 -4.10
CA PRO A 48 16.37 14.92 -2.88
C PRO A 48 15.04 14.94 -2.10
N SER A 49 15.13 15.31 -0.81
CA SER A 49 13.93 15.52 0.01
C SER A 49 13.04 16.61 -0.61
N GLY A 50 11.72 16.40 -0.58
CA GLY A 50 10.75 17.36 -1.10
C GLY A 50 10.55 17.33 -2.63
N CYS A 51 11.26 16.50 -3.42
CA CYS A 51 11.08 16.46 -4.87
C CYS A 51 9.79 15.73 -5.34
N GLY A 52 8.91 15.32 -4.44
CA GLY A 52 7.61 14.72 -4.79
C GLY A 52 7.54 13.20 -4.81
N LYS A 53 8.58 12.45 -4.37
CA LYS A 53 8.57 10.97 -4.34
C LYS A 53 7.37 10.40 -3.60
N SER A 54 7.15 10.81 -2.36
CA SER A 54 6.01 10.36 -1.54
C SER A 54 4.66 10.79 -2.15
N THR A 55 4.60 11.97 -2.78
CA THR A 55 3.40 12.43 -3.49
C THR A 55 3.08 11.53 -4.68
N LEU A 56 4.09 11.20 -5.50
CA LEU A 56 3.91 10.25 -6.61
C LEU A 56 3.51 8.88 -6.10
N LEU A 57 4.20 8.36 -5.09
CA LEU A 57 3.92 7.05 -4.50
C LEU A 57 2.46 6.96 -4.01
N LYS A 58 1.99 7.98 -3.26
CA LYS A 58 0.60 8.07 -2.76
C LYS A 58 -0.43 8.22 -3.87
N SER A 59 -0.03 8.69 -5.05
CA SER A 59 -0.93 8.78 -6.21
C SER A 59 -1.23 7.41 -6.80
N LEU A 60 -0.30 6.44 -6.69
CA LEU A 60 -0.44 5.10 -7.28
C LEU A 60 -1.54 4.25 -6.59
N ASN A 61 -1.98 4.63 -5.39
CA ASN A 61 -3.12 4.00 -4.70
C ASN A 61 -4.20 5.01 -4.26
N ARG A 62 -4.15 6.22 -4.82
CA ARG A 62 -5.12 7.29 -4.58
C ARG A 62 -5.22 7.71 -3.12
N MET A 63 -4.12 7.61 -2.34
CA MET A 63 -4.08 8.15 -0.96
C MET A 63 -4.11 9.68 -0.94
N ASN A 64 -3.66 10.34 -2.01
CA ASN A 64 -3.74 11.80 -2.12
C ASN A 64 -5.18 12.33 -2.22
N ASP A 65 -6.17 11.50 -2.59
CA ASP A 65 -7.59 11.86 -2.57
C ASP A 65 -8.10 12.24 -1.17
N LEU A 66 -7.37 11.86 -0.11
CA LEU A 66 -7.69 12.22 1.27
C LEU A 66 -7.23 13.64 1.65
N VAL A 67 -6.44 14.29 0.78
CA VAL A 67 -5.97 15.66 0.98
C VAL A 67 -6.96 16.61 0.29
N GLU A 68 -7.54 17.51 1.06
CA GLU A 68 -8.46 18.51 0.52
C GLU A 68 -7.78 19.36 -0.56
N GLY A 69 -8.49 19.64 -1.65
CA GLY A 69 -7.97 20.39 -2.79
C GLY A 69 -6.95 19.62 -3.65
N CYS A 70 -6.74 18.32 -3.42
CA CYS A 70 -5.89 17.53 -4.29
C CYS A 70 -6.58 17.27 -5.64
N ARG A 71 -5.86 17.59 -6.71
CA ARG A 71 -6.31 17.38 -8.11
C ARG A 71 -5.20 16.71 -8.90
N VAL A 72 -5.57 15.64 -9.60
CA VAL A 72 -4.68 14.88 -10.49
C VAL A 72 -5.16 15.03 -11.92
N GLU A 73 -4.24 15.33 -12.84
CA GLU A 73 -4.43 15.37 -14.28
C GLU A 73 -3.49 14.38 -14.95
N GLY A 74 -3.81 13.96 -16.16
CA GLY A 74 -3.09 12.90 -16.87
C GLY A 74 -3.64 11.52 -16.50
N GLY A 75 -2.82 10.47 -16.60
CA GLY A 75 -3.27 9.10 -16.41
C GLY A 75 -2.31 8.25 -15.57
N ILE A 76 -2.88 7.42 -14.69
CA ILE A 76 -2.17 6.30 -14.06
C ILE A 76 -2.93 5.03 -14.37
N GLN A 77 -2.26 4.09 -15.03
CA GLN A 77 -2.81 2.78 -15.34
C GLN A 77 -2.09 1.69 -14.53
N ILE A 78 -2.87 0.76 -13.97
CA ILE A 78 -2.36 -0.45 -13.32
C ILE A 78 -3.00 -1.64 -14.02
N GLY A 79 -2.18 -2.52 -14.61
CA GLY A 79 -2.68 -3.60 -15.43
C GLY A 79 -3.63 -3.11 -16.54
N GLY A 80 -3.30 -2.02 -17.22
CA GLY A 80 -4.12 -1.42 -18.28
C GLY A 80 -5.38 -0.67 -17.79
N VAL A 81 -5.66 -0.65 -16.49
CA VAL A 81 -6.86 0.01 -15.94
C VAL A 81 -6.49 1.38 -15.39
N ASN A 82 -7.16 2.43 -15.86
CA ASN A 82 -6.99 3.77 -15.29
C ASN A 82 -7.58 3.82 -13.87
N ILE A 83 -6.72 4.05 -12.88
CA ILE A 83 -7.14 4.06 -11.47
C ILE A 83 -7.90 5.33 -11.06
N TYR A 84 -7.88 6.39 -11.90
CA TYR A 84 -8.63 7.64 -11.66
C TYR A 84 -10.00 7.66 -12.35
N GLU A 85 -10.49 6.53 -12.87
CA GLU A 85 -11.87 6.42 -13.33
C GLU A 85 -12.86 6.75 -12.19
N ARG A 86 -13.93 7.48 -12.54
CA ARG A 86 -14.94 7.99 -11.58
C ARG A 86 -15.59 6.90 -10.71
N ASN A 87 -15.73 5.71 -11.25
CA ASN A 87 -16.42 4.57 -10.61
C ASN A 87 -15.45 3.52 -10.02
N MET A 88 -14.17 3.86 -9.85
CA MET A 88 -13.17 2.96 -9.26
C MET A 88 -13.52 2.59 -7.81
N ASN A 89 -13.47 1.30 -7.50
CA ASN A 89 -13.59 0.81 -6.12
C ASN A 89 -12.25 1.01 -5.38
N LEU A 90 -12.16 2.07 -4.56
CA LEU A 90 -10.94 2.41 -3.83
C LEU A 90 -10.52 1.35 -2.80
N ALA A 91 -11.45 0.65 -2.17
CA ALA A 91 -11.12 -0.41 -1.23
C ALA A 91 -10.40 -1.58 -1.93
N MET A 92 -10.89 -1.96 -3.12
CA MET A 92 -10.27 -3.02 -3.92
C MET A 92 -8.95 -2.54 -4.55
N LEU A 93 -8.87 -1.27 -4.99
CA LEU A 93 -7.60 -0.69 -5.44
C LEU A 93 -6.54 -0.80 -4.33
N ARG A 94 -6.85 -0.33 -3.12
CA ARG A 94 -5.91 -0.32 -1.98
C ARG A 94 -5.63 -1.71 -1.40
N LYS A 95 -6.50 -2.69 -1.63
CA LYS A 95 -6.21 -4.10 -1.36
C LYS A 95 -5.10 -4.62 -2.28
N ASN A 96 -5.20 -4.32 -3.57
CA ASN A 96 -4.24 -4.80 -4.57
C ASN A 96 -2.96 -3.96 -4.61
N VAL A 97 -3.02 -2.68 -4.21
CA VAL A 97 -1.89 -1.75 -4.16
C VAL A 97 -1.70 -1.31 -2.70
N GLY A 98 -1.02 -2.16 -1.94
CA GLY A 98 -0.71 -1.92 -0.53
C GLY A 98 0.31 -0.80 -0.34
N MET A 99 0.31 -0.17 0.84
CA MET A 99 1.25 0.89 1.16
C MET A 99 1.79 0.76 2.58
N VAL A 100 3.10 0.94 2.72
CA VAL A 100 3.82 1.11 3.97
C VAL A 100 4.31 2.55 4.04
N PHE A 101 3.94 3.27 5.10
CA PHE A 101 4.29 4.67 5.29
C PHE A 101 5.67 4.81 5.96
N GLN A 102 6.34 5.93 5.75
CA GLN A 102 7.61 6.28 6.36
C GLN A 102 7.56 6.22 7.89
N ARG A 103 6.50 6.74 8.49
CA ARG A 103 6.28 6.64 9.94
C ARG A 103 5.40 5.43 10.25
N PRO A 104 5.82 4.57 11.19
CA PRO A 104 4.99 3.47 11.65
C PRO A 104 3.63 3.96 12.14
N ASN A 105 2.57 3.26 11.75
CA ASN A 105 1.20 3.58 12.15
C ASN A 105 0.42 2.33 12.59
N PRO A 106 0.92 1.56 13.58
CA PRO A 106 0.18 0.43 14.07
C PRO A 106 -1.14 0.89 14.70
N PHE A 107 -2.19 0.10 14.55
CA PHE A 107 -3.44 0.35 15.25
C PHE A 107 -3.27 0.08 16.76
N ALA A 108 -4.05 0.77 17.60
CA ALA A 108 -4.09 0.55 19.06
C ALA A 108 -4.79 -0.79 19.41
N MET A 109 -4.25 -1.88 18.89
CA MET A 109 -4.74 -3.25 18.97
C MET A 109 -3.56 -4.18 19.27
N SER A 110 -3.86 -5.49 19.44
CA SER A 110 -2.82 -6.51 19.55
C SER A 110 -1.99 -6.63 18.26
N VAL A 111 -0.82 -7.27 18.35
CA VAL A 111 -0.01 -7.63 17.17
C VAL A 111 -0.86 -8.48 16.22
N TYR A 112 -1.53 -9.50 16.74
CA TYR A 112 -2.41 -10.36 15.96
C TYR A 112 -3.49 -9.58 15.22
N ASP A 113 -4.22 -8.71 15.94
CA ASP A 113 -5.35 -7.99 15.37
C ASP A 113 -4.89 -6.93 14.32
N ASN A 114 -3.70 -6.36 14.47
CA ASN A 114 -3.11 -5.50 13.44
C ASN A 114 -2.96 -6.26 12.12
N VAL A 115 -2.39 -7.47 12.14
CA VAL A 115 -2.17 -8.26 10.93
C VAL A 115 -3.48 -8.84 10.39
N ALA A 116 -4.36 -9.33 11.27
CA ALA A 116 -5.64 -9.92 10.91
C ALA A 116 -6.69 -8.90 10.46
N TYR A 117 -6.46 -7.59 10.65
CA TYR A 117 -7.43 -6.53 10.37
C TYR A 117 -7.90 -6.53 8.92
N GLY A 118 -6.95 -6.49 7.99
CA GLY A 118 -7.25 -6.49 6.55
C GLY A 118 -8.00 -7.74 6.10
N PRO A 119 -7.49 -8.95 6.36
CA PRO A 119 -8.19 -10.20 6.05
C PRO A 119 -9.61 -10.26 6.58
N ARG A 120 -9.85 -9.84 7.84
CA ARG A 120 -11.20 -9.77 8.42
C ARG A 120 -12.10 -8.79 7.68
N THR A 121 -11.58 -7.64 7.29
CA THR A 121 -12.31 -6.62 6.52
C THR A 121 -12.75 -7.15 5.17
N PHE A 122 -11.95 -8.02 4.57
CA PHE A 122 -12.27 -8.69 3.30
C PHE A 122 -13.00 -10.05 3.47
N GLY A 123 -13.55 -10.32 4.65
CA GLY A 123 -14.51 -11.40 4.87
C GLY A 123 -13.93 -12.71 5.42
N ILE A 124 -12.62 -12.80 5.67
CA ILE A 124 -12.03 -13.99 6.30
C ILE A 124 -12.41 -14.03 7.76
N ARG A 125 -13.15 -15.11 8.19
CA ARG A 125 -13.69 -15.24 9.55
C ARG A 125 -13.16 -16.48 10.29
N ARG A 126 -12.69 -17.48 9.55
CA ARG A 126 -12.23 -18.75 10.14
C ARG A 126 -10.93 -18.52 10.89
N LYS A 127 -10.92 -18.89 12.20
CA LYS A 127 -9.76 -18.66 13.07
C LYS A 127 -8.49 -19.30 12.51
N GLY A 128 -8.52 -20.57 12.12
CA GLY A 128 -7.34 -21.26 11.59
C GLY A 128 -6.78 -20.64 10.30
N GLU A 129 -7.64 -20.07 9.44
CA GLU A 129 -7.21 -19.34 8.25
C GLU A 129 -6.53 -18.01 8.63
N LEU A 130 -7.10 -17.28 9.59
CA LEU A 130 -6.49 -16.06 10.11
C LEU A 130 -5.15 -16.34 10.79
N ASP A 131 -5.05 -17.41 11.57
CA ASP A 131 -3.82 -17.82 12.25
C ASP A 131 -2.71 -18.09 11.21
N ALA A 132 -3.02 -18.83 10.14
CA ALA A 132 -2.08 -19.10 9.05
C ALA A 132 -1.65 -17.82 8.30
N ILE A 133 -2.57 -16.89 8.07
CA ILE A 133 -2.26 -15.60 7.43
C ILE A 133 -1.34 -14.78 8.33
N VAL A 134 -1.65 -14.67 9.62
CA VAL A 134 -0.87 -13.92 10.59
C VAL A 134 0.56 -14.48 10.68
N GLU A 135 0.70 -15.79 10.82
CA GLU A 135 2.00 -16.45 10.86
C GLU A 135 2.81 -16.17 9.60
N ARG A 136 2.22 -16.42 8.41
CA ARG A 136 2.89 -16.20 7.12
C ARG A 136 3.31 -14.74 6.96
N SER A 137 2.45 -13.80 7.31
CA SER A 137 2.72 -12.36 7.16
C SER A 137 3.82 -11.87 8.11
N LEU A 138 3.83 -12.34 9.36
CA LEU A 138 4.89 -12.05 10.31
C LEU A 138 6.23 -12.69 9.90
N LYS A 139 6.21 -13.90 9.33
CA LYS A 139 7.40 -14.52 8.72
C LYS A 139 7.93 -13.70 7.55
N GLY A 140 7.03 -13.23 6.66
CA GLY A 140 7.39 -12.38 5.53
C GLY A 140 8.01 -11.02 5.93
N ALA A 141 7.67 -10.52 7.12
CA ALA A 141 8.25 -9.31 7.71
C ALA A 141 9.42 -9.59 8.68
N ALA A 142 9.93 -10.82 8.71
CA ALA A 142 11.01 -11.27 9.61
C ALA A 142 10.75 -10.96 11.10
N MET A 143 9.49 -11.19 11.58
CA MET A 143 9.07 -10.88 12.96
C MET A 143 8.50 -12.08 13.72
N TRP A 144 8.30 -13.22 13.05
CA TRP A 144 7.61 -14.36 13.68
C TRP A 144 8.30 -14.82 14.94
N ASP A 145 9.61 -15.06 14.89
CA ASP A 145 10.35 -15.58 16.03
C ASP A 145 10.43 -14.63 17.23
N GLU A 146 10.34 -13.32 16.96
CA GLU A 146 10.31 -12.29 18.01
C GLU A 146 8.91 -12.18 18.67
N LEU A 147 7.83 -12.46 17.94
CA LEU A 147 6.48 -12.09 18.35
C LEU A 147 5.52 -13.27 18.53
N LYS A 148 5.86 -14.50 18.11
CA LYS A 148 4.96 -15.66 18.20
C LYS A 148 4.35 -15.90 19.59
N ASP A 149 5.11 -15.60 20.67
CA ASP A 149 4.66 -15.73 22.06
C ASP A 149 4.01 -14.45 22.61
N ARG A 150 3.91 -13.39 21.77
CA ARG A 150 3.40 -12.07 22.17
C ARG A 150 2.29 -11.55 21.26
N LEU A 151 1.65 -12.39 20.48
CA LEU A 151 0.65 -12.00 19.48
C LEU A 151 -0.53 -11.22 20.09
N ASN A 152 -0.89 -11.49 21.34
CA ASN A 152 -1.98 -10.82 22.06
C ASN A 152 -1.53 -9.52 22.79
N LYS A 153 -0.25 -9.16 22.74
CA LYS A 153 0.24 -7.92 23.35
C LYS A 153 -0.05 -6.72 22.44
N SER A 154 -0.16 -5.54 23.06
CA SER A 154 -0.40 -4.30 22.33
C SER A 154 0.76 -4.00 21.36
N ALA A 155 0.42 -3.66 20.11
CA ALA A 155 1.36 -3.25 19.10
C ALA A 155 2.07 -1.93 19.43
N LEU A 156 1.43 -1.06 20.24
CA LEU A 156 2.01 0.24 20.62
C LEU A 156 3.21 0.09 21.59
N GLY A 157 3.35 -1.05 22.26
CA GLY A 157 4.48 -1.36 23.13
C GLY A 157 5.73 -1.87 22.39
N LEU A 158 5.68 -2.01 21.07
CA LEU A 158 6.80 -2.43 20.25
C LEU A 158 7.77 -1.25 20.00
N SER A 159 9.06 -1.55 19.76
CA SER A 159 10.02 -0.55 19.31
C SER A 159 9.64 0.02 17.94
N GLY A 160 10.15 1.20 17.56
CA GLY A 160 9.84 1.84 16.28
C GLY A 160 10.13 0.93 15.07
N GLY A 161 11.28 0.24 15.06
CA GLY A 161 11.60 -0.72 13.99
C GLY A 161 10.69 -1.94 13.98
N GLN A 162 10.25 -2.44 15.15
CA GLN A 162 9.27 -3.51 15.23
C GLN A 162 7.90 -3.05 14.75
N GLN A 163 7.49 -1.82 15.09
CA GLN A 163 6.23 -1.24 14.59
C GLN A 163 6.26 -1.08 13.07
N GLN A 164 7.39 -0.68 12.49
CA GLN A 164 7.53 -0.57 11.03
C GLN A 164 7.38 -1.95 10.36
N ARG A 165 8.11 -2.95 10.85
CA ARG A 165 7.97 -4.33 10.34
C ARG A 165 6.56 -4.89 10.54
N LEU A 166 5.87 -4.55 11.64
CA LEU A 166 4.47 -4.93 11.84
C LEU A 166 3.55 -4.28 10.78
N CYS A 167 3.79 -3.03 10.41
CA CYS A 167 3.04 -2.37 9.32
C CYS A 167 3.30 -3.05 7.98
N ILE A 168 4.51 -3.57 7.74
CA ILE A 168 4.82 -4.40 6.56
C ILE A 168 4.02 -5.71 6.62
N ALA A 169 4.05 -6.43 7.75
CA ALA A 169 3.28 -7.66 7.92
C ALA A 169 1.78 -7.43 7.69
N ARG A 170 1.22 -6.34 8.22
CA ARG A 170 -0.18 -5.95 8.01
C ARG A 170 -0.48 -5.71 6.53
N ALA A 171 0.41 -5.05 5.80
CA ALA A 171 0.24 -4.82 4.37
C ALA A 171 0.30 -6.14 3.57
N LEU A 172 1.21 -7.05 3.92
CA LEU A 172 1.34 -8.36 3.27
C LEU A 172 0.14 -9.29 3.52
N ALA A 173 -0.57 -9.11 4.63
CA ALA A 173 -1.67 -9.99 5.05
C ALA A 173 -2.85 -10.04 4.06
N VAL A 174 -3.04 -9.02 3.25
CA VAL A 174 -4.08 -8.96 2.20
C VAL A 174 -3.57 -9.43 0.83
N GLU A 175 -2.33 -9.89 0.75
CA GLU A 175 -1.66 -10.36 -0.47
C GLU A 175 -1.74 -9.36 -1.63
N PRO A 176 -1.22 -8.14 -1.46
CA PRO A 176 -1.29 -7.13 -2.51
C PRO A 176 -0.44 -7.56 -3.71
N GLN A 177 -0.88 -7.19 -4.93
CA GLN A 177 -0.11 -7.42 -6.16
C GLN A 177 1.05 -6.43 -6.30
N ILE A 178 0.91 -5.23 -5.73
CA ILE A 178 1.92 -4.17 -5.70
C ILE A 178 2.05 -3.69 -4.26
N LEU A 179 3.28 -3.56 -3.78
CA LEU A 179 3.57 -3.00 -2.46
C LEU A 179 4.38 -1.71 -2.63
N LEU A 180 3.79 -0.61 -2.21
CA LEU A 180 4.42 0.71 -2.18
C LEU A 180 5.09 0.91 -0.83
N MET A 181 6.34 1.37 -0.83
CA MET A 181 7.10 1.64 0.38
C MET A 181 7.66 3.06 0.35
N ASP A 182 7.26 3.89 1.32
CA ASP A 182 7.69 5.28 1.44
C ASP A 182 8.79 5.34 2.50
N GLU A 183 10.08 5.26 2.07
CA GLU A 183 11.28 5.25 2.92
C GLU A 183 11.15 4.24 4.10
N PRO A 184 11.01 2.92 3.80
CA PRO A 184 10.68 1.91 4.80
C PRO A 184 11.82 1.62 5.80
#